data_c7797c3f5a324f076519d5b0eda218b1
#
_entry.id   c7797c3f5a324f076519d5b0eda218b1
#
_cell.length_a   1.000
_cell.length_b   1.000
_cell.length_c   1.000
_cell.angle_alpha   90.00
_cell.angle_beta   90.00
_cell.angle_gamma   90.00
#
_symmetry.space_group_name_H-M   'P 1'
#
loop_
_entity.id
_entity.type
_entity.pdbx_description
1 polymer ?
#
loop_
_entity_poly.entity_id
_entity_poly.type
_entity_poly.pdbx_seq_one_letter_code
_entity_poly.pdbx_strand_id
1 'polypeptide(L)'
;YYLLGENLPCDGHYENLQEAAKWGFKISDLMRKCQTLEEVFEFINYWDVERKNLPVATDGIVLKVNSLRQQKNLGFTAKSPRWAIAYKFQAERALTRLNKVTYQVGRTGAVTPVANLDPVQLSGTVVKRASLHNADIIEGLDLHIGDMVYVEKGCLLYTSPSPRDMRRS
;
A
#
# COMPACT_ATOMS: atom_id res chain seq x y z
N TYR A 1 11.20 8.50 -7.11
CA TYR A 1 12.44 8.97 -7.76
C TYR A 1 12.92 10.25 -7.08
N TYR A 2 14.22 10.51 -7.11
CA TYR A 2 14.85 11.80 -6.83
C TYR A 2 16.19 11.86 -7.58
N LEU A 3 16.58 13.08 -7.97
CA LEU A 3 17.83 13.33 -8.65
C LEU A 3 18.90 13.68 -7.62
N LEU A 4 20.02 12.99 -7.67
CA LEU A 4 21.21 13.28 -6.87
C LEU A 4 22.32 13.78 -7.79
N GLY A 5 23.00 14.82 -7.38
CA GLY A 5 24.13 15.38 -8.10
C GLY A 5 24.68 16.59 -7.41
N GLU A 6 25.90 16.92 -7.76
CA GLU A 6 26.50 18.21 -7.45
C GLU A 6 26.03 19.23 -8.50
N ASN A 7 25.73 20.46 -8.06
CA ASN A 7 25.29 21.54 -8.96
C ASN A 7 24.03 21.21 -9.78
N LEU A 8 22.97 20.75 -9.09
CA LEU A 8 21.69 20.54 -9.75
C LEU A 8 21.17 21.85 -10.38
N PRO A 9 20.52 21.80 -11.55
CA PRO A 9 20.11 22.99 -12.30
C PRO A 9 19.06 23.85 -11.61
N CYS A 10 18.27 23.26 -10.68
CA CYS A 10 17.17 23.92 -10.00
C CYS A 10 17.21 23.69 -8.48
N ASP A 11 16.66 24.64 -7.71
CA ASP A 11 16.53 24.54 -6.26
C ASP A 11 15.33 23.69 -5.80
N GLY A 12 14.49 23.27 -6.74
CA GLY A 12 13.29 22.45 -6.49
C GLY A 12 13.43 21.03 -6.98
N HIS A 13 12.89 20.10 -6.19
CA HIS A 13 12.87 18.68 -6.54
C HIS A 13 12.03 18.39 -7.80
N TYR A 14 10.85 19.00 -7.91
CA TYR A 14 9.96 18.87 -9.06
C TYR A 14 10.61 19.38 -10.33
N GLU A 15 11.20 20.58 -10.28
CA GLU A 15 11.89 21.23 -11.39
C GLU A 15 13.09 20.40 -11.88
N ASN A 16 13.87 19.83 -10.96
CA ASN A 16 14.98 18.94 -11.32
C ASN A 16 14.51 17.64 -11.98
N LEU A 17 13.36 17.10 -11.60
CA LEU A 17 12.80 15.95 -12.30
C LEU A 17 12.31 16.31 -13.71
N GLN A 18 11.76 17.51 -13.92
CA GLN A 18 11.41 17.99 -15.26
C GLN A 18 12.65 18.15 -16.16
N GLU A 19 13.77 18.65 -15.62
CA GLU A 19 15.03 18.69 -16.35
C GLU A 19 15.56 17.28 -16.67
N ALA A 20 15.46 16.35 -15.72
CA ALA A 20 15.85 14.96 -15.97
C ALA A 20 15.03 14.31 -17.09
N ALA A 21 13.74 14.66 -17.24
CA ALA A 21 12.93 14.23 -18.36
C ALA A 21 13.49 14.70 -19.71
N LYS A 22 14.00 15.95 -19.79
CA LYS A 22 14.64 16.47 -20.99
C LYS A 22 15.94 15.76 -21.34
N TRP A 23 16.60 15.16 -20.35
CA TRP A 23 17.80 14.33 -20.56
C TRP A 23 17.48 12.89 -20.96
N GLY A 24 16.19 12.56 -21.16
CA GLY A 24 15.73 11.25 -21.62
C GLY A 24 15.42 10.25 -20.50
N PHE A 25 15.43 10.68 -19.23
CA PHE A 25 14.97 9.81 -18.15
C PHE A 25 13.43 9.70 -18.16
N LYS A 26 12.93 8.48 -17.94
CA LYS A 26 11.48 8.26 -17.76
C LYS A 26 11.04 8.78 -16.40
N ILE A 27 10.36 9.89 -16.39
CA ILE A 27 9.74 10.49 -15.21
C ILE A 27 8.23 10.30 -15.30
N SER A 28 7.58 10.14 -14.15
CA SER A 28 6.13 9.99 -14.10
C SER A 28 5.43 11.31 -14.46
N ASP A 29 4.50 11.25 -15.40
CA ASP A 29 3.63 12.40 -15.75
C ASP A 29 2.55 12.65 -14.69
N LEU A 30 2.42 11.74 -13.72
CA LEU A 30 1.41 11.81 -12.66
C LEU A 30 1.84 12.69 -11.47
N MET A 31 3.01 13.31 -11.55
CA MET A 31 3.51 14.19 -10.49
C MET A 31 2.79 15.56 -10.54
N ARG A 32 2.48 16.08 -9.37
CA ARG A 32 1.94 17.44 -9.21
C ARG A 32 2.71 18.20 -8.14
N LYS A 33 3.02 19.47 -8.43
CA LYS A 33 3.52 20.43 -7.45
C LYS A 33 2.33 21.12 -6.81
N CYS A 34 2.20 21.02 -5.49
CA CYS A 34 1.17 21.64 -4.69
C CYS A 34 1.75 22.76 -3.83
N GLN A 35 1.00 23.83 -3.63
CA GLN A 35 1.38 24.97 -2.80
C GLN A 35 0.65 24.98 -1.47
N THR A 36 -0.57 24.44 -1.43
CA THR A 36 -1.42 24.39 -0.24
C THR A 36 -1.76 22.94 0.14
N LEU A 37 -2.23 22.76 1.39
CA LEU A 37 -2.69 21.45 1.86
C LEU A 37 -3.98 21.01 1.15
N GLU A 38 -4.82 21.96 0.79
CA GLU A 38 -6.06 21.69 0.05
C GLU A 38 -5.74 21.03 -1.31
N GLU A 39 -4.77 21.57 -2.06
CA GLU A 39 -4.30 20.96 -3.32
C GLU A 39 -3.72 19.57 -3.13
N VAL A 40 -3.06 19.32 -2.00
CA VAL A 40 -2.54 17.98 -1.66
C VAL A 40 -3.69 17.01 -1.42
N PHE A 41 -4.72 17.41 -0.65
CA PHE A 41 -5.88 16.57 -0.39
C PHE A 41 -6.70 16.31 -1.65
N GLU A 42 -6.87 17.30 -2.52
CA GLU A 42 -7.50 17.11 -3.83
C GLU A 42 -6.76 16.05 -4.67
N PHE A 43 -5.43 16.13 -4.70
CA PHE A 43 -4.60 15.16 -5.41
C PHE A 43 -4.73 13.75 -4.83
N ILE A 44 -4.74 13.61 -3.49
CA ILE A 44 -4.94 12.34 -2.80
C ILE A 44 -6.31 11.75 -3.15
N ASN A 45 -7.39 12.54 -3.02
CA ASN A 45 -8.76 12.10 -3.29
C ASN A 45 -8.95 11.72 -4.77
N TYR A 46 -8.37 12.47 -5.67
CA TYR A 46 -8.39 12.17 -7.10
C TYR A 46 -7.76 10.79 -7.38
N TRP A 47 -6.57 10.54 -6.86
CA TRP A 47 -5.87 9.28 -7.10
C TRP A 47 -6.39 8.10 -6.30
N ASP A 48 -7.09 8.30 -5.22
CA ASP A 48 -7.77 7.20 -4.52
C ASP A 48 -8.83 6.53 -5.39
N VAL A 49 -9.47 7.30 -6.27
CA VAL A 49 -10.45 6.81 -7.24
C VAL A 49 -9.78 6.37 -8.55
N GLU A 50 -9.01 7.27 -9.17
CA GLU A 50 -8.47 7.10 -10.53
C GLU A 50 -7.30 6.11 -10.62
N ARG A 51 -6.66 5.75 -9.51
CA ARG A 51 -5.56 4.76 -9.51
C ARG A 51 -5.93 3.42 -10.13
N LYS A 52 -7.22 3.07 -10.14
CA LYS A 52 -7.73 1.82 -10.72
C LYS A 52 -7.59 1.78 -12.25
N ASN A 53 -7.54 2.95 -12.88
CA ASN A 53 -7.40 3.12 -14.31
C ASN A 53 -5.94 3.16 -14.78
N LEU A 54 -4.98 3.11 -13.85
CA LEU A 54 -3.56 3.10 -14.17
C LEU A 54 -3.12 1.73 -14.72
N PRO A 55 -2.17 1.69 -15.64
CA PRO A 55 -1.63 0.44 -16.19
C PRO A 55 -0.81 -0.36 -15.16
N VAL A 56 -0.49 0.26 -14.02
CA VAL A 56 0.26 -0.34 -12.91
C VAL A 56 -0.51 -0.18 -11.61
N ALA A 57 -0.51 -1.22 -10.78
CA ALA A 57 -1.14 -1.17 -9.46
C ALA A 57 -0.39 -0.17 -8.56
N THR A 58 -1.14 0.78 -8.00
CA THR A 58 -0.62 1.83 -7.12
C THR A 58 -1.30 1.74 -5.75
N ASP A 59 -0.50 1.64 -4.68
CA ASP A 59 -0.97 1.47 -3.30
C ASP A 59 -0.90 2.75 -2.46
N GLY A 60 -0.37 3.83 -3.01
CA GLY A 60 -0.25 5.09 -2.30
C GLY A 60 0.44 6.19 -3.10
N ILE A 61 0.62 7.32 -2.43
CA ILE A 61 1.27 8.52 -2.94
C ILE A 61 2.45 8.87 -2.04
N VAL A 62 3.52 9.38 -2.60
CA VAL A 62 4.64 9.91 -1.84
C VAL A 62 4.64 11.42 -1.92
N LEU A 63 4.46 12.08 -0.79
CA LEU A 63 4.55 13.52 -0.61
C LEU A 63 5.99 13.89 -0.28
N LYS A 64 6.54 14.89 -0.92
CA LYS A 64 7.92 15.34 -0.71
C LYS A 64 7.98 16.85 -0.63
N VAL A 65 8.83 17.36 0.26
CA VAL A 65 9.15 18.80 0.28
C VAL A 65 9.90 19.15 -0.99
N ASN A 66 9.45 20.18 -1.73
CA ASN A 66 10.02 20.52 -3.02
C ASN A 66 11.38 21.24 -2.90
N SER A 67 11.57 22.11 -1.93
CA SER A 67 12.81 22.88 -1.76
C SER A 67 13.97 22.01 -1.29
N LEU A 68 15.04 21.92 -2.09
CA LEU A 68 16.25 21.15 -1.75
C LEU A 68 16.93 21.68 -0.50
N ARG A 69 16.90 23.01 -0.29
CA ARG A 69 17.41 23.62 0.95
C ARG A 69 16.65 23.15 2.17
N GLN A 70 15.33 23.09 2.09
CA GLN A 70 14.48 22.58 3.19
C GLN A 70 14.69 21.07 3.40
N GLN A 71 14.84 20.29 2.33
CA GLN A 71 15.16 18.87 2.43
C GLN A 71 16.48 18.64 3.18
N LYS A 72 17.51 19.44 2.86
CA LYS A 72 18.82 19.39 3.53
C LYS A 72 18.71 19.75 5.02
N ASN A 73 17.91 20.75 5.36
CA ASN A 73 17.70 21.18 6.75
C ASN A 73 16.93 20.14 7.57
N LEU A 74 15.92 19.51 6.97
CA LEU A 74 15.14 18.43 7.61
C LEU A 74 15.96 17.15 7.81
N GLY A 75 16.84 16.85 6.85
CA GLY A 75 17.77 15.73 6.92
C GLY A 75 17.09 14.36 6.84
N PHE A 76 17.77 13.38 7.44
CA PHE A 76 17.39 11.97 7.41
C PHE A 76 17.32 11.41 8.85
N THR A 77 16.49 10.39 9.02
CA THR A 77 16.60 9.43 10.12
C THR A 77 17.58 8.32 9.72
N ALA A 78 17.85 7.37 10.61
CA ALA A 78 18.67 6.20 10.28
C ALA A 78 18.11 5.35 9.11
N LYS A 79 16.81 5.45 8.82
CA LYS A 79 16.12 4.59 7.83
C LYS A 79 15.40 5.34 6.71
N SER A 80 15.08 6.62 6.89
CA SER A 80 14.22 7.35 5.95
C SER A 80 14.47 8.85 5.95
N PRO A 81 14.19 9.56 4.84
CA PRO A 81 14.22 11.01 4.81
C PRO A 81 13.08 11.61 5.66
N ARG A 82 13.35 12.73 6.33
CA ARG A 82 12.33 13.48 7.09
C ARG A 82 11.47 14.40 6.22
N TRP A 83 11.88 14.63 4.99
CA TRP A 83 11.24 15.48 4.01
C TRP A 83 10.31 14.73 3.03
N ALA A 84 10.12 13.43 3.25
CA ALA A 84 9.22 12.61 2.45
C ALA A 84 8.33 11.76 3.36
N ILE A 85 7.06 11.67 2.99
CA ILE A 85 6.06 10.84 3.67
C ILE A 85 5.25 10.05 2.64
N ALA A 86 5.02 8.78 2.93
CA ALA A 86 4.14 7.94 2.12
C ALA A 86 2.73 7.98 2.69
N TYR A 87 1.77 8.37 1.87
CA TYR A 87 0.36 8.21 2.14
C TYR A 87 -0.11 6.93 1.45
N LYS A 88 -0.55 5.96 2.22
CA LYS A 88 -1.08 4.69 1.72
C LYS A 88 -2.60 4.78 1.57
N PHE A 89 -3.11 4.47 0.39
CA PHE A 89 -4.54 4.30 0.20
C PHE A 89 -5.06 3.12 1.03
N GLN A 90 -6.34 3.16 1.33
CA GLN A 90 -6.97 2.00 1.94
C GLN A 90 -6.82 0.79 1.01
N ALA A 91 -6.33 -0.31 1.58
CA ALA A 91 -6.16 -1.53 0.81
C ALA A 91 -7.52 -2.07 0.36
N GLU A 92 -7.58 -2.58 -0.87
CA GLU A 92 -8.78 -3.24 -1.35
C GLU A 92 -9.00 -4.52 -0.55
N ARG A 93 -10.25 -4.75 -0.18
CA ARG A 93 -10.71 -5.96 0.51
C ARG A 93 -11.70 -6.68 -0.37
N ALA A 94 -11.59 -7.98 -0.42
CA ALA A 94 -12.56 -8.84 -1.08
C ALA A 94 -13.14 -9.84 -0.09
N LEU A 95 -14.46 -10.01 -0.13
CA LEU A 95 -15.17 -10.99 0.70
C LEU A 95 -15.11 -12.36 0.01
N THR A 96 -14.70 -13.38 0.73
CA THR A 96 -14.60 -14.75 0.22
C THR A 96 -14.84 -15.75 1.33
N ARG A 97 -15.02 -17.03 0.97
CA ARG A 97 -15.27 -18.11 1.92
C ARG A 97 -13.98 -18.83 2.30
N LEU A 98 -13.82 -19.11 3.59
CA LEU A 98 -12.74 -19.95 4.11
C LEU A 98 -13.10 -21.43 3.93
N ASN A 99 -12.42 -22.14 3.03
CA ASN A 99 -12.72 -23.55 2.75
C ASN A 99 -11.96 -24.51 3.66
N LYS A 100 -10.69 -24.23 3.92
CA LYS A 100 -9.85 -25.00 4.85
C LYS A 100 -8.61 -24.21 5.26
N VAL A 101 -8.00 -24.63 6.36
CA VAL A 101 -6.67 -24.19 6.77
C VAL A 101 -5.68 -25.31 6.53
N THR A 102 -4.56 -25.00 5.90
CA THR A 102 -3.41 -25.90 5.69
C THR A 102 -2.18 -25.32 6.33
N TYR A 103 -1.26 -26.17 6.74
CA TYR A 103 -0.02 -25.75 7.37
C TYR A 103 1.15 -25.97 6.42
N GLN A 104 2.00 -24.97 6.31
CA GLN A 104 3.23 -25.02 5.50
C GLN A 104 4.43 -24.86 6.40
N VAL A 105 5.46 -25.66 6.18
CA VAL A 105 6.73 -25.57 6.90
C VAL A 105 7.68 -24.69 6.09
N GLY A 106 8.11 -23.59 6.68
CA GLY A 106 9.10 -22.70 6.08
C GLY A 106 10.53 -23.25 6.15
N ARG A 107 11.45 -22.59 5.47
CA ARG A 107 12.87 -22.99 5.43
C ARG A 107 13.54 -23.09 6.80
N THR A 108 13.09 -22.28 7.74
CA THR A 108 13.60 -22.26 9.13
C THR A 108 12.90 -23.26 10.06
N GLY A 109 12.01 -24.10 9.54
CA GLY A 109 11.18 -25.02 10.34
C GLY A 109 9.93 -24.38 10.94
N ALA A 110 9.72 -23.07 10.75
CA ALA A 110 8.52 -22.39 11.22
C ALA A 110 7.27 -22.91 10.48
N VAL A 111 6.23 -23.27 11.24
CA VAL A 111 4.94 -23.71 10.69
C VAL A 111 4.02 -22.53 10.54
N THR A 112 3.61 -22.26 9.29
CA THR A 112 2.73 -21.14 8.95
C THR A 112 1.38 -21.66 8.49
N PRO A 113 0.27 -21.28 9.14
CA PRO A 113 -1.06 -21.63 8.68
C PRO A 113 -1.44 -20.80 7.45
N VAL A 114 -2.11 -21.45 6.50
CA VAL A 114 -2.55 -20.86 5.23
C VAL A 114 -4.02 -21.13 5.03
N ALA A 115 -4.81 -20.07 4.90
CA ALA A 115 -6.21 -20.15 4.54
C ALA A 115 -6.34 -20.47 3.05
N ASN A 116 -7.13 -21.49 2.72
CA ASN A 116 -7.57 -21.79 1.36
C ASN A 116 -8.97 -21.21 1.19
N LEU A 117 -9.14 -20.37 0.20
CA LEU A 117 -10.30 -19.52 -0.01
C LEU A 117 -10.98 -19.87 -1.33
N ASP A 118 -12.26 -19.55 -1.44
CA ASP A 118 -12.88 -19.49 -2.76
C ASP A 118 -12.15 -18.43 -3.61
N PRO A 119 -11.92 -18.70 -4.91
CA PRO A 119 -11.23 -17.77 -5.78
C PRO A 119 -11.94 -16.40 -5.83
N VAL A 120 -11.25 -15.35 -5.45
CA VAL A 120 -11.79 -13.98 -5.48
C VAL A 120 -10.85 -13.04 -6.19
N GLN A 121 -11.43 -12.14 -6.99
CA GLN A 121 -10.67 -11.08 -7.67
C GLN A 121 -10.28 -10.00 -6.67
N LEU A 122 -8.99 -9.69 -6.59
CA LEU A 122 -8.46 -8.64 -5.72
C LEU A 122 -7.29 -7.93 -6.42
N SER A 123 -7.43 -6.64 -6.64
CA SER A 123 -6.41 -5.79 -7.30
C SER A 123 -5.82 -6.42 -8.59
N GLY A 124 -6.69 -6.87 -9.49
CA GLY A 124 -6.29 -7.46 -10.78
C GLY A 124 -5.74 -8.88 -10.72
N THR A 125 -5.74 -9.53 -9.54
CA THR A 125 -5.23 -10.89 -9.33
C THR A 125 -6.30 -11.76 -8.70
N VAL A 126 -6.38 -13.05 -9.09
CA VAL A 126 -7.25 -14.02 -8.44
C VAL A 126 -6.55 -14.61 -7.24
N VAL A 127 -7.04 -14.28 -6.04
CA VAL A 127 -6.55 -14.81 -4.76
C VAL A 127 -7.30 -16.09 -4.40
N LYS A 128 -6.56 -17.15 -4.09
CA LYS A 128 -7.09 -18.46 -3.66
C LYS A 128 -6.56 -18.88 -2.30
N ARG A 129 -5.47 -18.26 -1.85
CA ARG A 129 -4.79 -18.57 -0.58
C ARG A 129 -4.29 -17.30 0.07
N ALA A 130 -4.37 -17.26 1.41
CA ALA A 130 -3.83 -16.17 2.20
C ALA A 130 -3.09 -16.72 3.43
N SER A 131 -2.00 -16.07 3.82
CA SER A 131 -1.25 -16.43 5.03
C SER A 131 -2.03 -15.98 6.27
N LEU A 132 -2.05 -16.83 7.28
CA LEU A 132 -2.57 -16.48 8.61
C LEU A 132 -1.46 -16.15 9.61
N HIS A 133 -0.21 -16.11 9.15
CA HIS A 133 1.00 -15.80 9.89
C HIS A 133 1.32 -16.78 11.03
N ASN A 134 0.45 -16.91 12.03
CA ASN A 134 0.61 -17.79 13.19
C ASN A 134 -0.75 -18.28 13.72
N ALA A 135 -0.73 -19.19 14.70
CA ALA A 135 -1.92 -19.74 15.32
C ALA A 135 -2.72 -18.69 16.13
N ASP A 136 -2.03 -17.73 16.75
CA ASP A 136 -2.66 -16.70 17.59
C ASP A 136 -3.65 -15.85 16.79
N ILE A 137 -3.38 -15.65 15.49
CA ILE A 137 -4.31 -14.93 14.58
C ILE A 137 -5.58 -15.76 14.35
N ILE A 138 -5.46 -17.08 14.20
CA ILE A 138 -6.63 -17.96 14.01
C ILE A 138 -7.52 -17.90 15.24
N GLU A 139 -6.93 -17.99 16.44
CA GLU A 139 -7.64 -17.91 17.72
C GLU A 139 -8.23 -16.52 17.94
N GLY A 140 -7.45 -15.47 17.71
CA GLY A 140 -7.88 -14.08 17.90
C GLY A 140 -9.01 -13.64 16.96
N LEU A 141 -9.11 -14.23 15.77
CA LEU A 141 -10.19 -14.02 14.81
C LEU A 141 -11.35 -15.00 14.94
N ASP A 142 -11.23 -15.99 15.82
CA ASP A 142 -12.22 -17.07 16.00
C ASP A 142 -12.65 -17.70 14.66
N LEU A 143 -11.65 -18.05 13.83
CA LEU A 143 -11.85 -18.51 12.46
C LEU A 143 -12.36 -19.95 12.40
N HIS A 144 -13.50 -20.14 11.73
CA HIS A 144 -14.08 -21.46 11.47
C HIS A 144 -14.14 -21.76 9.97
N ILE A 145 -14.04 -23.02 9.62
CA ILE A 145 -14.20 -23.48 8.24
C ILE A 145 -15.63 -23.17 7.78
N GLY A 146 -15.76 -22.52 6.63
CA GLY A 146 -17.03 -22.07 6.07
C GLY A 146 -17.36 -20.61 6.33
N ASP A 147 -16.57 -19.92 7.17
CA ASP A 147 -16.77 -18.49 7.45
C ASP A 147 -16.53 -17.60 6.21
N MET A 148 -17.27 -16.52 6.19
CA MET A 148 -17.01 -15.42 5.25
C MET A 148 -15.93 -14.51 5.83
N VAL A 149 -14.85 -14.33 5.07
CA VAL A 149 -13.67 -13.58 5.50
C VAL A 149 -13.31 -12.51 4.48
N TYR A 150 -12.82 -11.37 4.97
CA TYR A 150 -12.22 -10.37 4.12
C TYR A 150 -10.74 -10.68 3.91
N VAL A 151 -10.32 -10.76 2.65
CA VAL A 151 -8.92 -10.85 2.27
C VAL A 151 -8.44 -9.51 1.75
N GLU A 152 -7.27 -9.09 2.21
CA GLU A 152 -6.61 -7.84 1.83
C GLU A 152 -5.27 -8.14 1.16
N LYS A 153 -4.86 -7.29 0.20
CA LYS A 153 -3.55 -7.43 -0.44
C LYS A 153 -2.46 -7.07 0.58
N GLY A 154 -1.60 -8.03 0.91
CA GLY A 154 -0.55 -7.85 1.92
C GLY A 154 -0.63 -8.82 3.09
N CYS A 155 -1.57 -9.79 3.06
CA CYS A 155 -1.63 -10.95 3.96
C CYS A 155 -2.43 -10.79 5.28
N LEU A 156 -3.46 -10.00 5.36
CA LEU A 156 -4.34 -10.04 6.51
C LEU A 156 -5.73 -10.53 6.11
N LEU A 157 -6.19 -11.58 6.83
CA LEU A 157 -7.59 -11.98 6.83
C LEU A 157 -8.29 -11.30 8.00
N TYR A 158 -9.46 -10.73 7.72
CA TYR A 158 -10.37 -10.26 8.76
C TYR A 158 -11.67 -11.05 8.66
N THR A 159 -12.23 -11.46 9.79
CA THR A 159 -13.58 -12.00 9.80
C THR A 159 -14.60 -10.93 9.45
N SER A 160 -15.59 -11.28 8.63
CA SER A 160 -16.80 -10.48 8.52
C SER A 160 -17.52 -10.50 9.86
N PRO A 161 -18.04 -9.36 10.38
CA PRO A 161 -18.88 -9.38 11.55
C PRO A 161 -20.05 -10.34 11.30
N SER A 162 -20.12 -11.37 12.14
CA SER A 162 -21.19 -12.37 12.06
C SER A 162 -22.54 -11.68 12.24
N PRO A 163 -23.62 -12.14 11.57
CA PRO A 163 -24.97 -11.68 11.86
C PRO A 163 -25.38 -11.77 13.33
N ARG A 164 -24.65 -12.56 14.14
CA ARG A 164 -24.83 -12.66 15.59
C ARG A 164 -24.27 -11.45 16.34
N ASP A 165 -23.20 -10.82 15.84
CA ASP A 165 -22.57 -9.66 16.48
C ASP A 165 -23.36 -8.37 16.22
N MET A 166 -24.10 -8.31 15.12
CA MET A 166 -24.97 -7.18 14.79
C MET A 166 -26.26 -7.13 15.63
N ARG A 167 -26.56 -8.15 16.43
CA ARG A 167 -27.73 -8.19 17.34
C ARG A 167 -27.41 -7.79 18.78
N ARG A 168 -26.16 -7.41 19.08
CA ARG A 168 -25.69 -7.01 20.43
C ARG A 168 -25.33 -5.55 20.58
N SER A 169 -25.60 -4.71 19.58
CA SER A 169 -25.46 -3.25 19.66
C SER A 169 -26.83 -2.58 19.71
#